data_a107dfa96cc73e584c90bc63b2b60950
#
_entry.id   a107dfa96cc73e584c90bc63b2b60950
#
_cell.length_a   1.000
_cell.length_b   1.000
_cell.length_c   1.000
_cell.angle_alpha   90.00
_cell.angle_beta   90.00
_cell.angle_gamma   90.00
#
_symmetry.space_group_name_H-M   'P 1'
#
loop_
_entity.id
_entity.type
_entity.pdbx_description
1 polymer ?
#
loop_
_entity_poly.entity_id
_entity_poly.type
_entity_poly.pdbx_seq_one_letter_code
_entity_poly.pdbx_strand_id
1 'polypeptide(L)'
;MIRMIEDPAELAGEDITGKYILRRLNYHWFAYGKAAIVTACKGTILHLDREETVYSERWGRRAYTGTGKRYPGGICPISAVACVCDTPDDVNAVIQLDVEAQDEFYQLIAKTEARVRALAASSGASQFMEAAE
;
A
#
# COMPACT_ATOMS: atom_id res chain seq x y z
N MET A 1 -4.29 -7.26 -16.71
CA MET A 1 -3.80 -8.33 -15.82
C MET A 1 -3.01 -7.75 -14.68
N ILE A 2 -3.23 -8.25 -13.50
CA ILE A 2 -2.53 -7.84 -12.28
C ILE A 2 -1.67 -9.02 -11.82
N ARG A 3 -0.39 -8.77 -11.61
CA ARG A 3 0.54 -9.80 -11.13
C ARG A 3 1.14 -9.37 -9.81
N MET A 4 0.89 -10.12 -8.77
CA MET A 4 1.52 -9.91 -7.48
C MET A 4 2.92 -10.51 -7.48
N ILE A 5 3.90 -9.75 -7.01
CA ILE A 5 5.30 -10.20 -6.95
C ILE A 5 5.61 -10.66 -5.54
N GLU A 6 5.77 -11.96 -5.38
CA GLU A 6 6.11 -12.56 -4.09
C GLU A 6 7.62 -12.61 -3.88
N ASP A 7 8.36 -12.97 -4.94
CA ASP A 7 9.81 -13.01 -4.94
C ASP A 7 10.36 -12.04 -5.99
N PRO A 8 11.18 -11.04 -5.61
CA PRO A 8 11.78 -10.10 -6.56
C PRO A 8 12.58 -10.79 -7.67
N ALA A 9 13.13 -11.97 -7.43
CA ALA A 9 13.86 -12.73 -8.44
C ALA A 9 13.01 -13.07 -9.67
N GLU A 10 11.67 -13.09 -9.52
CA GLU A 10 10.75 -13.31 -10.65
C GLU A 10 10.91 -12.24 -11.74
N LEU A 11 11.32 -11.03 -11.36
CA LEU A 11 11.48 -9.90 -12.28
C LEU A 11 12.89 -9.81 -12.85
N ALA A 12 13.84 -10.54 -12.29
CA ALA A 12 15.21 -10.52 -12.78
C ALA A 12 15.27 -11.13 -14.20
N GLY A 13 15.70 -10.35 -15.17
CA GLY A 13 15.79 -10.78 -16.56
C GLY A 13 14.47 -10.74 -17.33
N GLU A 14 13.36 -10.39 -16.70
CA GLU A 14 12.09 -10.20 -17.37
C GLU A 14 11.94 -8.77 -17.87
N ASP A 15 11.47 -8.60 -19.11
CA ASP A 15 11.20 -7.29 -19.67
C ASP A 15 9.76 -6.88 -19.38
N ILE A 16 9.59 -5.98 -18.43
CA ILE A 16 8.28 -5.39 -18.08
C ILE A 16 8.15 -3.93 -18.56
N THR A 17 8.95 -3.53 -19.53
CA THR A 17 8.86 -2.19 -20.12
C THR A 17 7.46 -1.93 -20.64
N GLY A 18 6.91 -0.77 -20.33
CA GLY A 18 5.55 -0.38 -20.68
C GLY A 18 4.48 -0.83 -19.69
N LYS A 19 4.85 -1.65 -18.71
CA LYS A 19 3.95 -2.06 -17.63
C LYS A 19 3.95 -1.02 -16.52
N TYR A 20 2.93 -1.08 -15.68
CA TYR A 20 2.80 -0.24 -14.49
C TYR A 20 3.16 -1.05 -13.26
N ILE A 21 3.80 -0.40 -12.31
CA ILE A 21 4.17 -1.03 -11.04
C ILE A 21 3.57 -0.28 -9.86
N LEU A 22 3.31 -1.03 -8.80
CA LEU A 22 3.03 -0.50 -7.47
C LEU A 22 4.20 -0.84 -6.56
N ARG A 23 4.74 0.17 -5.90
CA ARG A 23 5.89 0.03 -4.99
C ARG A 23 5.41 -0.24 -3.58
N ARG A 24 6.15 -1.12 -2.88
CA ARG A 24 5.90 -1.42 -1.48
C ARG A 24 6.20 -0.21 -0.62
N LEU A 25 5.39 -0.07 0.44
CA LEU A 25 5.68 0.85 1.54
C LEU A 25 6.39 0.10 2.66
N ASN A 26 7.22 0.84 3.39
CA ASN A 26 7.85 0.33 4.60
C ASN A 26 6.91 0.40 5.82
N TYR A 27 5.65 0.75 5.63
CA TYR A 27 4.66 0.91 6.69
C TYR A 27 3.74 -0.30 6.77
N HIS A 28 3.29 -0.59 7.97
CA HIS A 28 2.60 -1.85 8.30
C HIS A 28 1.23 -2.03 7.65
N TRP A 29 0.52 -0.94 7.41
CA TRP A 29 -0.89 -1.00 7.06
C TRP A 29 -1.18 -0.76 5.59
N PHE A 30 -0.22 -0.18 4.90
CA PHE A 30 -0.39 0.20 3.49
C PHE A 30 0.70 -0.47 2.68
N ALA A 31 0.28 -1.40 1.87
CA ALA A 31 1.22 -2.16 1.05
C ALA A 31 1.81 -1.31 -0.08
N TYR A 32 1.09 -0.27 -0.49
CA TYR A 32 1.40 0.45 -1.72
C TYR A 32 1.45 1.95 -1.50
N GLY A 33 2.52 2.60 -1.92
CA GLY A 33 2.69 4.03 -1.74
C GLY A 33 2.94 4.82 -3.01
N LYS A 34 3.48 4.18 -4.02
CA LYS A 34 3.82 4.83 -5.30
C LYS A 34 3.50 3.91 -6.46
N ALA A 35 3.08 4.51 -7.57
CA ALA A 35 2.88 3.83 -8.84
C ALA A 35 3.66 4.54 -9.93
N ALA A 36 4.11 3.82 -10.94
CA ALA A 36 4.88 4.36 -12.05
C ALA A 36 4.77 3.45 -13.27
N ILE A 37 5.12 3.97 -14.44
CA ILE A 37 5.33 3.16 -15.63
C ILE A 37 6.81 2.79 -15.74
N VAL A 38 7.10 1.57 -16.16
CA VAL A 38 8.47 1.11 -16.39
C VAL A 38 8.90 1.49 -17.80
N THR A 39 10.00 2.21 -17.92
CA THR A 39 10.55 2.64 -19.21
C THR A 39 11.73 1.80 -19.66
N ALA A 40 12.44 1.16 -18.74
CA ALA A 40 13.53 0.25 -19.05
C ALA A 40 13.81 -0.70 -17.89
N CYS A 41 14.27 -1.91 -18.22
CA CYS A 41 14.68 -2.91 -17.25
C CYS A 41 16.19 -3.17 -17.43
N LYS A 42 16.96 -2.97 -16.37
CA LYS A 42 18.41 -3.17 -16.37
C LYS A 42 18.83 -4.03 -15.20
N GLY A 43 18.79 -5.35 -15.37
CA GLY A 43 19.14 -6.31 -14.33
C GLY A 43 18.15 -6.24 -13.17
N THR A 44 18.62 -5.76 -12.02
CA THR A 44 17.81 -5.63 -10.81
C THR A 44 17.24 -4.22 -10.62
N ILE A 45 17.43 -3.33 -11.58
CA ILE A 45 17.00 -1.94 -11.51
C ILE A 45 16.01 -1.64 -12.61
N LEU A 46 14.91 -1.00 -12.24
CA LEU A 46 13.89 -0.51 -13.17
C LEU A 46 14.02 1.00 -13.31
N HIS A 47 13.96 1.48 -14.55
CA HIS A 47 13.81 2.90 -14.86
C HIS A 47 12.33 3.22 -14.94
N LEU A 48 11.93 4.31 -14.29
CA LEU A 48 10.53 4.69 -14.12
C LEU A 48 10.24 6.04 -14.73
N ASP A 49 8.98 6.20 -15.12
CA ASP A 49 8.41 7.47 -15.55
C ASP A 49 7.02 7.60 -14.92
N ARG A 50 6.52 8.83 -14.85
CA ARG A 50 5.18 9.11 -14.36
C ARG A 50 4.93 8.55 -12.97
N GLU A 51 5.94 8.60 -12.10
CA GLU A 51 5.78 8.16 -10.72
C GLU A 51 4.85 9.11 -9.97
N GLU A 52 3.84 8.55 -9.34
CA GLU A 52 2.88 9.27 -8.53
C GLU A 52 2.78 8.63 -7.14
N THR A 53 2.69 9.47 -6.14
CA THR A 53 2.37 9.01 -4.78
C THR A 53 0.89 8.67 -4.73
N VAL A 54 0.57 7.39 -4.51
CA VAL A 54 -0.82 6.91 -4.40
C VAL A 54 -1.26 6.77 -2.95
N TYR A 55 -0.32 6.83 -2.02
CA TYR A 55 -0.61 6.93 -0.60
C TYR A 55 0.40 7.82 0.10
N SER A 56 -0.07 8.66 1.00
CA SER A 56 0.77 9.33 1.98
C SER A 56 0.00 9.47 3.30
N GLU A 57 0.72 9.49 4.42
CA GLU A 57 0.09 9.68 5.73
C GLU A 57 -0.64 11.02 5.83
N ARG A 58 -0.13 12.04 5.13
CA ARG A 58 -0.70 13.38 5.15
C ARG A 58 -1.94 13.53 4.29
N TRP A 59 -1.96 12.91 3.11
CA TRP A 59 -2.98 13.15 2.08
C TRP A 59 -3.90 11.96 1.84
N GLY A 60 -3.61 10.80 2.44
CA GLY A 60 -4.37 9.58 2.24
C GLY A 60 -4.15 8.93 0.89
N ARG A 61 -5.16 8.21 0.41
CA ARG A 61 -5.12 7.48 -0.87
C ARG A 61 -5.53 8.35 -2.03
N ARG A 62 -4.86 8.14 -3.16
CA ARG A 62 -5.15 8.81 -4.42
C ARG A 62 -5.14 7.81 -5.57
N ALA A 63 -6.01 8.04 -6.54
CA ALA A 63 -5.99 7.28 -7.79
C ALA A 63 -4.69 7.58 -8.57
N TYR A 64 -4.17 6.57 -9.22
CA TYR A 64 -3.08 6.73 -10.17
C TYR A 64 -3.65 7.20 -11.51
N THR A 65 -3.12 8.28 -12.05
CA THR A 65 -3.61 8.86 -13.31
C THR A 65 -2.74 8.51 -14.51
N GLY A 66 -1.46 8.18 -14.28
CA GLY A 66 -0.49 7.96 -15.34
C GLY A 66 -0.04 9.24 -16.04
N THR A 67 -0.44 10.41 -15.51
CA THR A 67 -0.11 11.73 -16.06
C THR A 67 0.86 12.51 -15.19
N GLY A 68 1.41 11.87 -14.19
CA GLY A 68 2.35 12.47 -13.26
C GLY A 68 3.54 13.11 -13.95
N LYS A 69 4.23 13.94 -13.21
CA LYS A 69 5.38 14.65 -13.71
C LYS A 69 6.47 13.68 -14.15
N ARG A 70 7.03 13.92 -15.33
CA ARG A 70 8.15 13.15 -15.83
C ARG A 70 9.40 13.49 -15.02
N TYR A 71 10.00 12.48 -14.40
CA TYR A 71 11.27 12.62 -13.68
C TYR A 71 12.35 11.84 -14.42
N PRO A 72 13.23 12.51 -15.18
CA PRO A 72 14.37 11.83 -15.78
C PRO A 72 15.24 11.17 -14.71
N GLY A 73 15.58 9.90 -14.91
CA GLY A 73 16.43 9.17 -13.96
C GLY A 73 15.71 8.56 -12.77
N GLY A 74 14.38 8.56 -12.73
CA GLY A 74 13.63 7.83 -11.71
C GLY A 74 13.93 6.33 -11.81
N ILE A 75 14.38 5.74 -10.71
CA ILE A 75 14.73 4.31 -10.65
C ILE A 75 14.17 3.66 -9.40
N CYS A 76 13.94 2.36 -9.46
CA CYS A 76 13.72 1.55 -8.26
C CYS A 76 14.31 0.15 -8.43
N PRO A 77 14.73 -0.48 -7.33
CA PRO A 77 15.12 -1.88 -7.39
C PRO A 77 13.89 -2.77 -7.57
N ILE A 78 14.07 -3.93 -8.19
CA ILE A 78 12.98 -4.90 -8.35
C ILE A 78 12.42 -5.35 -7.00
N SER A 79 13.21 -5.30 -5.93
CA SER A 79 12.78 -5.63 -4.57
C SER A 79 11.72 -4.69 -4.01
N ALA A 80 11.56 -3.49 -4.58
CA ALA A 80 10.55 -2.53 -4.17
C ALA A 80 9.20 -2.75 -4.84
N VAL A 81 9.11 -3.62 -5.84
CA VAL A 81 7.89 -3.86 -6.61
C VAL A 81 6.97 -4.82 -5.87
N ALA A 82 5.74 -4.40 -5.64
CA ALA A 82 4.71 -5.26 -5.06
C ALA A 82 3.84 -5.92 -6.12
N CYS A 83 3.44 -5.14 -7.13
CA CYS A 83 2.58 -5.62 -8.23
C CYS A 83 3.04 -5.06 -9.56
N VAL A 84 2.82 -5.85 -10.61
CA VAL A 84 2.96 -5.42 -12.01
C VAL A 84 1.59 -5.47 -12.66
N CYS A 85 1.19 -4.38 -13.30
CA CYS A 85 -0.13 -4.21 -13.90
C CYS A 85 0.00 -3.81 -15.36
N ASP A 86 -0.99 -4.22 -16.17
CA ASP A 86 -1.00 -3.89 -17.59
C ASP A 86 -1.52 -2.48 -17.87
N THR A 87 -2.41 -1.99 -17.04
CA THR A 87 -3.09 -0.69 -17.24
C THR A 87 -3.16 0.13 -15.95
N PRO A 88 -3.35 1.46 -16.04
CA PRO A 88 -3.62 2.27 -14.87
C PRO A 88 -4.90 1.85 -14.12
N ASP A 89 -5.90 1.33 -14.82
CA ASP A 89 -7.13 0.84 -14.19
C ASP A 89 -6.84 -0.37 -13.29
N ASP A 90 -5.94 -1.25 -13.70
CA ASP A 90 -5.48 -2.37 -12.87
C ASP A 90 -4.80 -1.86 -11.60
N VAL A 91 -3.96 -0.84 -11.73
CA VAL A 91 -3.30 -0.20 -10.57
C VAL A 91 -4.35 0.31 -9.58
N ASN A 92 -5.36 1.02 -10.09
CA ASN A 92 -6.43 1.58 -9.26
C ASN A 92 -7.31 0.51 -8.63
N ALA A 93 -7.50 -0.63 -9.30
CA ALA A 93 -8.23 -1.76 -8.72
C ALA A 93 -7.49 -2.31 -7.48
N VAL A 94 -6.16 -2.42 -7.54
CA VAL A 94 -5.36 -2.85 -6.39
C VAL A 94 -5.40 -1.81 -5.27
N ILE A 95 -5.30 -0.52 -5.62
CA ILE A 95 -5.40 0.56 -4.64
C ILE A 95 -6.75 0.50 -3.93
N GLN A 96 -7.82 0.25 -4.65
CA GLN A 96 -9.16 0.16 -4.08
C GLN A 96 -9.29 -0.99 -3.08
N LEU A 97 -8.72 -2.15 -3.36
CA LEU A 97 -8.69 -3.26 -2.42
C LEU A 97 -7.92 -2.89 -1.14
N ASP A 98 -6.86 -2.15 -1.28
CA ASP A 98 -6.06 -1.68 -0.15
C ASP A 98 -6.82 -0.65 0.69
N VAL A 99 -7.59 0.23 0.05
CA VAL A 99 -8.52 1.16 0.74
C VAL A 99 -9.57 0.40 1.53
N GLU A 100 -10.19 -0.59 0.91
CA GLU A 100 -11.19 -1.44 1.57
C GLU A 100 -10.62 -2.19 2.77
N ALA A 101 -9.42 -2.75 2.64
CA ALA A 101 -8.74 -3.44 3.73
C ALA A 101 -8.42 -2.48 4.89
N GLN A 102 -8.02 -1.26 4.58
CA GLN A 102 -7.78 -0.22 5.57
C GLN A 102 -9.06 0.15 6.32
N ASP A 103 -10.16 0.33 5.60
CA ASP A 103 -11.46 0.65 6.21
C ASP A 103 -11.93 -0.47 7.14
N GLU A 104 -11.81 -1.71 6.71
CA GLU A 104 -12.15 -2.88 7.53
C GLU A 104 -11.28 -2.94 8.79
N PHE A 105 -10.00 -2.63 8.65
CA PHE A 105 -9.07 -2.59 9.77
C PHE A 105 -9.47 -1.54 10.80
N TYR A 106 -9.78 -0.33 10.37
CA TYR A 106 -10.23 0.74 11.27
C TYR A 106 -11.57 0.42 11.93
N GLN A 107 -12.49 -0.20 11.20
CA GLN A 107 -13.75 -0.68 11.77
C GLN A 107 -13.50 -1.74 12.85
N LEU A 108 -12.58 -2.66 12.61
CA LEU A 108 -12.21 -3.67 13.58
C LEU A 108 -11.60 -3.06 14.85
N ILE A 109 -10.72 -2.07 14.70
CA ILE A 109 -10.15 -1.32 15.82
C ILE A 109 -11.25 -0.64 16.63
N ALA A 110 -12.13 0.12 15.97
CA ALA A 110 -13.22 0.82 16.65
C ALA A 110 -14.13 -0.13 17.40
N LYS A 111 -14.45 -1.26 16.79
CA LYS A 111 -15.28 -2.33 17.40
C LYS A 111 -14.59 -2.94 18.61
N THR A 112 -13.29 -3.19 18.51
CA THR A 112 -12.50 -3.75 19.60
C THR A 112 -12.40 -2.75 20.77
N GLU A 113 -12.16 -1.47 20.47
CA GLU A 113 -12.13 -0.42 21.48
C GLU A 113 -13.46 -0.31 22.21
N ALA A 114 -14.58 -0.39 21.49
CA ALA A 114 -15.90 -0.36 22.09
C ALA A 114 -16.11 -1.55 23.07
N ARG A 115 -15.62 -2.72 22.68
CA ARG A 115 -15.68 -3.92 23.53
C ARG A 115 -14.80 -3.79 24.77
N VAL A 116 -13.61 -3.21 24.62
CA VAL A 116 -12.71 -2.93 25.75
C VAL A 116 -13.34 -1.92 26.69
N ARG A 117 -13.96 -0.86 26.17
CA ARG A 117 -14.66 0.14 27.00
C ARG A 117 -15.81 -0.48 27.78
N ALA A 118 -16.60 -1.34 27.13
CA ALA A 118 -17.69 -2.05 27.80
C ALA A 118 -17.19 -2.96 28.91
N LEU A 119 -16.11 -3.70 28.66
CA LEU A 119 -15.47 -4.54 29.65
C LEU A 119 -14.92 -3.72 30.81
N ALA A 120 -14.25 -2.61 30.54
CA ALA A 120 -13.72 -1.70 31.54
C ALA A 120 -14.82 -1.07 32.38
N ALA A 121 -15.94 -0.70 31.77
CA ALA A 121 -17.08 -0.14 32.48
C ALA A 121 -17.69 -1.13 33.50
N SER A 122 -17.82 -2.38 33.10
CA SER A 122 -18.38 -3.43 33.98
C SER A 122 -17.39 -3.92 35.05
N SER A 123 -16.13 -4.17 34.68
CA SER A 123 -15.09 -4.63 35.60
C SER A 123 -14.46 -3.48 36.37
N GLY A 124 -14.27 -2.34 35.72
CA GLY A 124 -13.65 -1.17 36.28
C GLY A 124 -14.45 -0.58 37.43
N ALA A 125 -15.78 -0.59 37.35
CA ALA A 125 -16.64 -0.14 38.44
C ALA A 125 -16.38 -0.96 39.69
N SER A 126 -16.31 -2.28 39.59
CA SER A 126 -15.97 -3.17 40.70
C SER A 126 -14.57 -2.93 41.23
N GLN A 127 -13.60 -2.83 40.33
CA GLN A 127 -12.19 -2.57 40.70
C GLN A 127 -11.99 -1.22 41.35
N PHE A 128 -12.66 -0.18 40.87
CA PHE A 128 -12.62 1.13 41.48
C PHE A 128 -13.21 1.13 42.89
N MET A 129 -14.31 0.43 43.09
CA MET A 129 -14.91 0.27 44.44
C MET A 129 -13.97 -0.47 45.37
N GLU A 130 -13.35 -1.53 44.92
CA GLU A 130 -12.37 -2.28 45.71
C GLU A 130 -11.14 -1.42 46.03
N ALA A 131 -10.64 -0.66 45.08
CA ALA A 131 -9.50 0.21 45.30
C ALA A 131 -9.81 1.39 46.23
N ALA A 132 -11.05 1.84 46.25
CA ALA A 132 -11.51 2.91 47.15
C ALA A 132 -11.71 2.45 48.59
N GLU A 133 -11.88 1.16 48.79
CA GLU A 133 -11.97 0.55 50.10
C GLU A 133 -10.57 0.36 50.70
#